data_f8176c73380eb6c3446d3b95da21dda7
#
_entry.id   f8176c73380eb6c3446d3b95da21dda7
#
_cell.length_a   1.000
_cell.length_b   1.000
_cell.length_c   1.000
_cell.angle_alpha   90.00
_cell.angle_beta   90.00
_cell.angle_gamma   90.00
#
_symmetry.space_group_name_H-M   'P 1'
#
loop_
_entity.id
_entity.type
_entity.pdbx_description
1 polymer ?
#
loop_
_entity_poly.entity_id
_entity_poly.type
_entity_poly.pdbx_seq_one_letter_code
_entity_poly.pdbx_strand_id
1 'polypeptide(L)'
;GDEISKTKDAGTRRILIVGDSSVYGHGVNQDEVFSQLLNKSLGTSIEVINGGVPGYSTYQTLNLLDLRGWDTKPDLLVIANLWSDNNFDTFVDRELISQRTAFDASWAAPVSTVLQKSALYRWLDWTVRLAPRAEEVKKVGWMLGRGSAGGHRRVEVNDYADNLRTMVQRAQSNEAEVLFLALANTVDLGVETEGAHAWPLYREVMEDIATQTGAPFVAVQPAFEASGLPVSKLFIDEMHPSPAGHAIIAATLHSRLEDWAKGERFPLLKTNTPARTWDDPFARGEAPQSGSGTAALVTLSGSVIGAPAGIPLQIDLIDLDEKRSGTGNPMVGSARFDHVDQFEMPGPRTGRFGIRIYLDKEGDGPSDGDTVYDFSDTPIQATGTSITGVLINLQTESVELR
;
A
#
# COMPACT_ATOMS: atom_id res chain seq x y z
N GLY A 1 15.35 -17.48 12.32
CA GLY A 1 15.71 -16.53 13.37
C GLY A 1 15.73 -17.21 14.72
N ASP A 2 16.44 -16.65 15.65
CA ASP A 2 16.50 -17.19 17.01
C ASP A 2 15.08 -17.21 17.62
N GLU A 3 14.76 -18.28 18.36
CA GLU A 3 13.46 -18.36 19.05
C GLU A 3 13.38 -17.26 20.11
N ILE A 4 12.35 -16.43 20.00
CA ILE A 4 12.10 -15.37 20.98
C ILE A 4 11.59 -16.03 22.26
N SER A 5 12.30 -15.84 23.37
CA SER A 5 11.84 -16.31 24.67
C SER A 5 10.56 -15.58 25.09
N LYS A 6 9.51 -16.32 25.46
CA LYS A 6 8.30 -15.74 26.05
C LYS A 6 8.59 -15.16 27.46
N THR A 7 9.62 -15.65 28.12
CA THR A 7 10.07 -15.11 29.42
C THR A 7 11.09 -14.00 29.15
N LYS A 8 10.83 -12.82 29.70
CA LYS A 8 11.73 -11.68 29.69
C LYS A 8 12.65 -11.76 30.89
N ASP A 9 13.96 -11.61 30.70
CA ASP A 9 14.92 -11.61 31.79
C ASP A 9 14.71 -10.40 32.70
N ALA A 10 15.01 -10.55 33.97
CA ALA A 10 14.86 -9.47 34.94
C ALA A 10 15.76 -8.28 34.56
N GLY A 11 15.17 -7.09 34.49
CA GLY A 11 15.87 -5.87 34.09
C GLY A 11 15.96 -5.63 32.58
N THR A 12 15.50 -6.56 31.73
CA THR A 12 15.42 -6.35 30.27
C THR A 12 14.17 -5.57 29.91
N ARG A 13 14.32 -4.56 29.07
CA ARG A 13 13.20 -3.88 28.39
C ARG A 13 13.09 -4.38 26.95
N ARG A 14 11.88 -4.55 26.50
CA ARG A 14 11.61 -5.18 25.20
C ARG A 14 10.86 -4.24 24.28
N ILE A 15 11.36 -4.08 23.07
CA ILE A 15 10.75 -3.31 21.99
C ILE A 15 10.21 -4.30 20.95
N LEU A 16 8.92 -4.24 20.66
CA LEU A 16 8.31 -4.96 19.53
C LEU A 16 8.05 -3.95 18.39
N ILE A 17 8.67 -4.18 17.25
CA ILE A 17 8.46 -3.35 16.04
C ILE A 17 7.55 -4.12 15.11
N VAL A 18 6.40 -3.54 14.75
CA VAL A 18 5.43 -4.16 13.83
C VAL A 18 5.28 -3.34 12.55
N GLY A 19 4.98 -4.03 11.46
CA GLY A 19 4.79 -3.45 10.15
C GLY A 19 4.83 -4.51 9.04
N ASP A 20 5.08 -4.07 7.84
CA ASP A 20 5.09 -4.89 6.65
C ASP A 20 6.50 -5.36 6.20
N SER A 21 6.70 -5.52 4.89
CA SER A 21 7.98 -5.96 4.30
C SER A 21 9.14 -5.02 4.57
N SER A 22 8.90 -3.72 4.71
CA SER A 22 9.96 -2.74 5.01
C SER A 22 10.48 -2.89 6.45
N VAL A 23 9.61 -3.27 7.39
CA VAL A 23 10.00 -3.62 8.77
C VAL A 23 10.69 -4.98 8.81
N TYR A 24 10.15 -5.96 8.07
CA TYR A 24 10.74 -7.28 7.96
C TYR A 24 12.21 -7.23 7.50
N GLY A 25 12.54 -6.29 6.60
CA GLY A 25 13.85 -6.19 5.97
C GLY A 25 13.90 -6.94 4.64
N HIS A 26 12.87 -6.76 3.80
CA HIS A 26 12.84 -7.37 2.47
C HIS A 26 14.06 -6.98 1.64
N GLY A 27 14.75 -7.98 1.08
CA GLY A 27 15.89 -7.79 0.19
C GLY A 27 17.23 -7.47 0.86
N VAL A 28 17.31 -7.45 2.21
CA VAL A 28 18.56 -7.27 2.96
C VAL A 28 18.84 -8.46 3.88
N ASN A 29 20.10 -8.62 4.29
CA ASN A 29 20.45 -9.66 5.24
C ASN A 29 19.92 -9.34 6.64
N GLN A 30 19.69 -10.38 7.45
CA GLN A 30 19.10 -10.22 8.78
C GLN A 30 19.90 -9.26 9.68
N ASP A 31 21.22 -9.28 9.62
CA ASP A 31 22.11 -8.45 10.42
C ASP A 31 22.19 -6.98 9.94
N GLU A 32 21.66 -6.67 8.77
CA GLU A 32 21.55 -5.34 8.17
C GLU A 32 20.20 -4.68 8.41
N VAL A 33 19.19 -5.46 8.91
CA VAL A 33 17.87 -4.92 9.18
C VAL A 33 17.92 -3.92 10.35
N PHE A 34 17.21 -2.80 10.22
CA PHE A 34 17.26 -1.71 11.21
C PHE A 34 16.90 -2.18 12.65
N SER A 35 16.02 -3.15 12.82
CA SER A 35 15.68 -3.71 14.12
C SER A 35 16.88 -4.43 14.77
N GLN A 36 17.68 -5.15 13.99
CA GLN A 36 18.88 -5.81 14.49
C GLN A 36 20.02 -4.80 14.75
N LEU A 37 20.16 -3.79 13.88
CA LEU A 37 21.12 -2.70 14.10
C LEU A 37 20.77 -1.92 15.38
N LEU A 38 19.48 -1.63 15.58
CA LEU A 38 18.98 -0.98 16.78
C LEU A 38 19.24 -1.83 18.04
N ASN A 39 18.96 -3.14 17.97
CA ASN A 39 19.23 -4.07 19.07
C ASN A 39 20.69 -4.07 19.50
N LYS A 40 21.61 -4.04 18.53
CA LYS A 40 23.05 -3.96 18.80
C LYS A 40 23.45 -2.61 19.43
N SER A 41 22.79 -1.52 19.05
CA SER A 41 23.18 -0.17 19.46
C SER A 41 22.62 0.27 20.82
N LEU A 42 21.47 -0.25 21.24
CA LEU A 42 20.81 0.12 22.50
C LEU A 42 21.38 -0.61 23.73
N GLY A 43 22.25 -1.60 23.54
CA GLY A 43 22.92 -2.33 24.60
C GLY A 43 22.13 -3.56 25.10
N THR A 44 22.75 -4.33 26.00
CA THR A 44 22.29 -5.67 26.39
C THR A 44 21.06 -5.70 27.29
N SER A 45 20.66 -4.57 27.85
CA SER A 45 19.44 -4.43 28.66
C SER A 45 18.18 -4.20 27.81
N ILE A 46 18.35 -4.03 26.52
CA ILE A 46 17.23 -3.83 25.56
C ILE A 46 17.20 -4.99 24.60
N GLU A 47 16.01 -5.56 24.39
CA GLU A 47 15.75 -6.59 23.40
C GLU A 47 14.80 -6.05 22.35
N VAL A 48 15.22 -6.04 21.07
CA VAL A 48 14.41 -5.56 19.94
C VAL A 48 13.91 -6.74 19.13
N ILE A 49 12.59 -6.90 19.08
CA ILE A 49 11.90 -7.94 18.32
C ILE A 49 11.39 -7.36 17.02
N ASN A 50 11.78 -7.97 15.90
CA ASN A 50 11.21 -7.68 14.59
C ASN A 50 9.91 -8.44 14.41
N GLY A 51 8.79 -7.74 14.47
CA GLY A 51 7.44 -8.24 14.20
C GLY A 51 6.92 -7.89 12.80
N GLY A 52 7.80 -7.43 11.91
CA GLY A 52 7.43 -7.14 10.51
C GLY A 52 7.10 -8.41 9.73
N VAL A 53 6.04 -8.38 8.93
CA VAL A 53 5.63 -9.49 8.07
C VAL A 53 5.32 -8.96 6.67
N PRO A 54 5.98 -9.49 5.62
CA PRO A 54 5.74 -9.03 4.26
C PRO A 54 4.26 -9.06 3.88
N GLY A 55 3.76 -7.94 3.35
CA GLY A 55 2.39 -7.80 2.91
C GLY A 55 1.34 -7.62 4.02
N TYR A 56 1.73 -7.54 5.30
CA TYR A 56 0.76 -7.34 6.38
C TYR A 56 0.25 -5.90 6.41
N SER A 57 -1.07 -5.77 6.43
CA SER A 57 -1.78 -4.55 6.76
C SER A 57 -1.94 -4.37 8.26
N THR A 58 -2.48 -3.23 8.68
CA THR A 58 -2.84 -2.96 10.08
C THR A 58 -3.84 -3.97 10.64
N TYR A 59 -4.79 -4.46 9.85
CA TYR A 59 -5.70 -5.53 10.26
C TYR A 59 -4.97 -6.83 10.61
N GLN A 60 -4.04 -7.23 9.75
CA GLN A 60 -3.27 -8.45 9.97
C GLN A 60 -2.28 -8.29 11.12
N THR A 61 -1.72 -7.07 11.27
CA THR A 61 -0.84 -6.73 12.41
C THR A 61 -1.60 -6.75 13.74
N LEU A 62 -2.83 -6.23 13.81
CA LEU A 62 -3.69 -6.37 14.99
C LEU A 62 -3.91 -7.82 15.36
N ASN A 63 -4.25 -8.66 14.38
CA ASN A 63 -4.42 -10.09 14.62
C ASN A 63 -3.11 -10.78 15.08
N LEU A 64 -1.96 -10.40 14.53
CA LEU A 64 -0.65 -10.88 14.97
C LEU A 64 -0.38 -10.50 16.41
N LEU A 65 -0.67 -9.27 16.80
CA LEU A 65 -0.51 -8.78 18.17
C LEU A 65 -1.39 -9.57 19.13
N ASP A 66 -2.68 -9.77 18.82
CA ASP A 66 -3.62 -10.50 19.65
C ASP A 66 -3.29 -12.00 19.76
N LEU A 67 -2.77 -12.63 18.71
CA LEU A 67 -2.43 -14.05 18.71
C LEU A 67 -1.13 -14.38 19.43
N ARG A 68 -0.12 -13.52 19.36
CA ARG A 68 1.22 -13.82 19.87
C ARG A 68 2.09 -12.62 20.23
N GLY A 69 1.76 -11.42 19.73
CA GLY A 69 2.59 -10.24 19.96
C GLY A 69 2.67 -9.90 21.44
N TRP A 70 1.54 -9.89 22.13
CA TRP A 70 1.47 -9.59 23.57
C TRP A 70 2.09 -10.66 24.46
N ASP A 71 2.19 -11.91 23.98
CA ASP A 71 2.93 -12.98 24.69
C ASP A 71 4.41 -12.64 24.89
N THR A 72 4.97 -11.78 24.05
CA THR A 72 6.37 -11.31 24.15
C THR A 72 6.57 -10.26 25.25
N LYS A 73 5.49 -9.75 25.86
CA LYS A 73 5.50 -8.72 26.92
C LYS A 73 6.38 -7.52 26.58
N PRO A 74 6.10 -6.81 25.46
CA PRO A 74 6.87 -5.64 25.08
C PRO A 74 6.63 -4.49 26.07
N ASP A 75 7.67 -3.73 26.39
CA ASP A 75 7.57 -2.47 27.13
C ASP A 75 7.27 -1.30 26.16
N LEU A 76 7.62 -1.47 24.89
CA LEU A 76 7.36 -0.50 23.83
C LEU A 76 6.89 -1.22 22.55
N LEU A 77 5.77 -0.76 22.01
CA LEU A 77 5.30 -1.12 20.67
C LEU A 77 5.68 0.00 19.68
N VAL A 78 6.48 -0.31 18.67
CA VAL A 78 6.75 0.59 17.55
C VAL A 78 5.87 0.18 16.38
N ILE A 79 5.00 1.09 15.94
CA ILE A 79 4.04 0.86 14.85
C ILE A 79 4.58 1.52 13.59
N ALA A 80 4.85 0.72 12.55
CA ALA A 80 5.40 1.19 11.27
C ALA A 80 4.64 0.64 10.05
N ASN A 81 3.37 0.28 10.20
CA ASN A 81 2.51 -0.12 9.09
C ASN A 81 2.16 1.09 8.22
N LEU A 82 2.37 0.99 6.92
CA LEU A 82 2.05 2.07 5.99
C LEU A 82 1.76 1.55 4.57
N TRP A 83 2.69 0.80 3.95
CA TRP A 83 2.65 0.50 2.52
C TRP A 83 1.56 -0.50 2.16
N SER A 84 1.46 -1.60 2.92
CA SER A 84 0.49 -2.65 2.63
C SER A 84 -0.95 -2.22 2.82
N ASP A 85 -1.22 -1.29 3.72
CA ASP A 85 -2.55 -0.72 3.94
C ASP A 85 -3.01 0.13 2.76
N ASN A 86 -2.09 0.90 2.20
CA ASN A 86 -2.34 1.79 1.08
C ASN A 86 -2.45 1.08 -0.28
N ASN A 87 -2.00 -0.16 -0.38
CA ASN A 87 -2.05 -0.91 -1.63
C ASN A 87 -3.49 -1.13 -2.12
N PHE A 88 -3.64 -1.18 -3.44
CA PHE A 88 -4.88 -1.63 -4.08
C PHE A 88 -4.83 -3.13 -4.29
N ASP A 89 -5.96 -3.80 -4.14
CA ASP A 89 -6.10 -5.23 -4.41
C ASP A 89 -7.54 -5.56 -4.84
N THR A 90 -7.80 -6.79 -5.25
CA THR A 90 -9.15 -7.30 -5.55
C THR A 90 -10.01 -7.48 -4.31
N PHE A 91 -9.46 -7.27 -3.13
CA PHE A 91 -10.12 -7.47 -1.84
C PHE A 91 -9.84 -6.32 -0.87
N VAL A 92 -10.73 -6.18 0.10
CA VAL A 92 -10.57 -5.30 1.27
C VAL A 92 -10.33 -6.19 2.49
N ASP A 93 -9.29 -5.91 3.25
CA ASP A 93 -8.86 -6.76 4.38
C ASP A 93 -9.96 -6.92 5.43
N ARG A 94 -10.77 -5.89 5.69
CA ARG A 94 -11.94 -5.96 6.58
C ARG A 94 -12.92 -7.06 6.18
N GLU A 95 -13.19 -7.19 4.88
CA GLU A 95 -14.11 -8.21 4.39
C GLU A 95 -13.54 -9.62 4.51
N LEU A 96 -12.26 -9.79 4.20
CA LEU A 96 -11.59 -11.07 4.38
C LEU A 96 -11.59 -11.53 5.83
N ILE A 97 -11.33 -10.62 6.77
CA ILE A 97 -11.33 -10.93 8.20
C ILE A 97 -12.74 -11.27 8.67
N SER A 98 -13.77 -10.51 8.23
CA SER A 98 -15.16 -10.82 8.59
C SER A 98 -15.59 -12.18 8.05
N GLN A 99 -15.24 -12.52 6.82
CA GLN A 99 -15.50 -13.83 6.22
C GLN A 99 -14.74 -14.95 6.96
N ARG A 100 -13.51 -14.71 7.35
CA ARG A 100 -12.71 -15.66 8.13
C ARG A 100 -13.31 -15.88 9.51
N THR A 101 -13.69 -14.82 10.20
CA THR A 101 -14.34 -14.93 11.52
C THR A 101 -15.65 -15.70 11.45
N ALA A 102 -16.48 -15.43 10.43
CA ALA A 102 -17.71 -16.17 10.20
C ALA A 102 -17.44 -17.66 9.90
N PHE A 103 -16.40 -17.96 9.12
CA PHE A 103 -16.00 -19.34 8.85
C PHE A 103 -15.50 -20.03 10.12
N ASP A 104 -14.63 -19.41 10.89
CA ASP A 104 -14.04 -19.97 12.12
C ASP A 104 -15.12 -20.24 13.19
N ALA A 105 -16.21 -19.47 13.19
CA ALA A 105 -17.39 -19.72 14.02
C ALA A 105 -18.31 -20.85 13.50
N SER A 106 -18.06 -21.33 12.28
CA SER A 106 -18.88 -22.37 11.64
C SER A 106 -18.45 -23.79 12.06
N TRP A 107 -19.37 -24.75 11.90
CA TRP A 107 -19.07 -26.18 12.10
C TRP A 107 -18.01 -26.71 11.11
N ALA A 108 -17.79 -26.02 10.00
CA ALA A 108 -16.83 -26.42 8.97
C ALA A 108 -15.36 -26.17 9.39
N ALA A 109 -15.11 -25.24 10.30
CA ALA A 109 -13.74 -24.89 10.71
C ALA A 109 -12.96 -26.08 11.32
N PRO A 110 -13.48 -26.84 12.31
CA PRO A 110 -12.75 -27.98 12.84
C PRO A 110 -12.54 -29.09 11.80
N VAL A 111 -13.52 -29.30 10.90
CA VAL A 111 -13.39 -30.26 9.81
C VAL A 111 -12.28 -29.83 8.82
N SER A 112 -12.27 -28.56 8.43
CA SER A 112 -11.21 -27.99 7.59
C SER A 112 -9.85 -28.13 8.26
N THR A 113 -9.73 -27.85 9.55
CA THR A 113 -8.47 -27.97 10.28
C THR A 113 -7.91 -29.40 10.26
N VAL A 114 -8.77 -30.41 10.35
CA VAL A 114 -8.38 -31.83 10.24
C VAL A 114 -7.96 -32.15 8.79
N LEU A 115 -8.75 -31.72 7.81
CA LEU A 115 -8.48 -31.96 6.39
C LEU A 115 -7.19 -31.26 5.90
N GLN A 116 -6.87 -30.10 6.44
CA GLN A 116 -5.63 -29.38 6.14
C GLN A 116 -4.35 -30.15 6.55
N LYS A 117 -4.46 -31.19 7.41
CA LYS A 117 -3.32 -32.09 7.71
C LYS A 117 -3.01 -33.03 6.53
N SER A 118 -3.96 -33.26 5.62
CA SER A 118 -3.74 -34.09 4.43
C SER A 118 -3.05 -33.30 3.33
N ALA A 119 -1.93 -33.84 2.80
CA ALA A 119 -1.23 -33.24 1.67
C ALA A 119 -2.09 -33.22 0.40
N LEU A 120 -2.91 -34.27 0.19
CA LEU A 120 -3.85 -34.35 -0.93
C LEU A 120 -4.93 -33.27 -0.83
N TYR A 121 -5.48 -33.07 0.35
CA TYR A 121 -6.49 -32.02 0.56
C TYR A 121 -5.90 -30.63 0.33
N ARG A 122 -4.70 -30.34 0.85
CA ARG A 122 -4.02 -29.06 0.62
C ARG A 122 -3.73 -28.83 -0.86
N TRP A 123 -3.32 -29.87 -1.58
CA TRP A 123 -3.09 -29.78 -3.03
C TRP A 123 -4.39 -29.51 -3.80
N LEU A 124 -5.50 -30.19 -3.45
CA LEU A 124 -6.80 -29.95 -4.04
C LEU A 124 -7.32 -28.54 -3.71
N ASP A 125 -7.22 -28.13 -2.46
CA ASP A 125 -7.65 -26.80 -2.00
C ASP A 125 -6.85 -25.70 -2.71
N TRP A 126 -5.54 -25.90 -2.85
CA TRP A 126 -4.69 -24.99 -3.62
C TRP A 126 -5.08 -24.95 -5.09
N THR A 127 -5.27 -26.09 -5.72
CA THR A 127 -5.55 -26.19 -7.18
C THR A 127 -6.93 -25.62 -7.52
N VAL A 128 -7.93 -25.83 -6.68
CA VAL A 128 -9.32 -25.44 -6.97
C VAL A 128 -9.64 -24.04 -6.51
N ARG A 129 -9.09 -23.60 -5.38
CA ARG A 129 -9.45 -22.32 -4.77
C ARG A 129 -8.38 -21.25 -4.89
N LEU A 130 -7.11 -21.62 -4.66
CA LEU A 130 -6.04 -20.67 -4.57
C LEU A 130 -5.31 -20.41 -5.88
N ALA A 131 -5.11 -21.44 -6.72
CA ALA A 131 -4.42 -21.25 -7.99
C ALA A 131 -5.15 -20.31 -8.96
N PRO A 132 -6.47 -20.45 -9.18
CA PRO A 132 -7.21 -19.48 -9.99
C PRO A 132 -7.16 -18.06 -9.41
N ARG A 133 -7.27 -17.94 -8.08
CA ARG A 133 -7.22 -16.66 -7.38
C ARG A 133 -5.83 -16.06 -7.36
N ALA A 134 -4.77 -16.89 -7.32
CA ALA A 134 -3.40 -16.43 -7.44
C ALA A 134 -3.10 -15.85 -8.84
N GLU A 135 -3.70 -16.38 -9.88
CA GLU A 135 -3.60 -15.81 -11.24
C GLU A 135 -4.36 -14.48 -11.35
N GLU A 136 -5.56 -14.38 -10.75
CA GLU A 136 -6.27 -13.10 -10.64
C GLU A 136 -5.46 -12.07 -9.85
N VAL A 137 -4.91 -12.46 -8.71
CA VAL A 137 -4.07 -11.58 -7.87
C VAL A 137 -2.82 -11.14 -8.61
N LYS A 138 -2.16 -12.02 -9.39
CA LYS A 138 -1.03 -11.63 -10.24
C LYS A 138 -1.45 -10.62 -11.31
N LYS A 139 -2.58 -10.86 -11.99
CA LYS A 139 -3.11 -9.92 -12.98
C LYS A 139 -3.42 -8.56 -12.38
N VAL A 140 -4.06 -8.54 -11.22
CA VAL A 140 -4.37 -7.31 -10.49
C VAL A 140 -3.11 -6.67 -9.90
N GLY A 141 -2.20 -7.43 -9.31
CA GLY A 141 -0.93 -6.93 -8.77
C GLY A 141 -0.10 -6.19 -9.81
N TRP A 142 -0.13 -6.66 -11.05
CA TRP A 142 0.52 -5.99 -12.17
C TRP A 142 -0.19 -4.67 -12.56
N MET A 143 -1.52 -4.61 -12.44
CA MET A 143 -2.32 -3.39 -12.69
C MET A 143 -2.23 -2.37 -11.56
N LEU A 144 -1.95 -2.80 -10.34
CA LEU A 144 -2.00 -2.00 -9.10
C LEU A 144 -0.88 -0.97 -8.97
N GLY A 145 0.27 -1.19 -9.59
CA GLY A 145 1.33 -0.17 -9.67
C GLY A 145 0.92 1.10 -10.42
N ARG A 146 -0.27 1.12 -11.02
CA ARG A 146 -0.72 2.18 -11.93
C ARG A 146 -1.99 2.93 -11.51
N GLY A 147 -2.44 2.77 -10.26
CA GLY A 147 -3.56 3.57 -9.70
C GLY A 147 -4.90 3.41 -10.42
N SER A 148 -5.16 2.25 -11.03
CA SER A 148 -6.21 2.11 -12.02
C SER A 148 -7.44 1.31 -11.57
N ALA A 149 -8.46 1.60 -12.27
CA ALA A 149 -9.78 1.06 -12.39
C ALA A 149 -9.92 -0.41 -11.95
N GLY A 150 -10.65 -0.63 -10.88
CA GLY A 150 -11.11 -1.95 -10.43
C GLY A 150 -10.47 -2.50 -9.15
N GLY A 151 -9.40 -1.92 -8.65
CA GLY A 151 -8.84 -2.29 -7.35
C GLY A 151 -9.49 -1.52 -6.20
N HIS A 152 -9.50 -2.13 -5.03
CA HIS A 152 -9.90 -1.48 -3.78
C HIS A 152 -8.67 -1.30 -2.91
N ARG A 153 -8.65 -0.24 -2.10
CA ARG A 153 -7.65 -0.16 -1.04
C ARG A 153 -7.80 -1.36 -0.12
N ARG A 154 -6.71 -1.99 0.22
CA ARG A 154 -6.70 -3.10 1.17
C ARG A 154 -7.27 -2.68 2.51
N VAL A 155 -6.88 -1.49 2.98
CA VAL A 155 -7.42 -0.87 4.19
C VAL A 155 -7.80 0.57 3.86
N GLU A 156 -9.07 0.90 3.97
CA GLU A 156 -9.54 2.27 3.79
C GLU A 156 -8.94 3.19 4.85
N VAL A 157 -8.75 4.47 4.52
CA VAL A 157 -8.02 5.42 5.39
C VAL A 157 -8.63 5.55 6.80
N ASN A 158 -9.97 5.49 6.91
CA ASN A 158 -10.64 5.54 8.21
C ASN A 158 -10.47 4.24 8.99
N ASP A 159 -10.49 3.10 8.33
CA ASP A 159 -10.18 1.80 8.94
C ASP A 159 -8.72 1.75 9.42
N TYR A 160 -7.79 2.32 8.63
CA TYR A 160 -6.38 2.46 9.02
C TYR A 160 -6.25 3.26 10.33
N ALA A 161 -6.93 4.41 10.41
CA ALA A 161 -6.95 5.23 11.62
C ALA A 161 -7.51 4.47 12.83
N ASP A 162 -8.62 3.74 12.64
CA ASP A 162 -9.24 2.95 13.71
C ASP A 162 -8.36 1.77 14.14
N ASN A 163 -7.67 1.14 13.21
CA ASN A 163 -6.69 0.10 13.50
C ASN A 163 -5.51 0.65 14.32
N LEU A 164 -4.98 1.82 13.95
CA LEU A 164 -3.91 2.47 14.74
C LEU A 164 -4.38 2.81 16.16
N ARG A 165 -5.57 3.39 16.31
CA ARG A 165 -6.17 3.67 17.63
C ARG A 165 -6.33 2.39 18.45
N THR A 166 -6.77 1.31 17.79
CA THR A 166 -6.94 0.01 18.43
C THR A 166 -5.60 -0.54 18.89
N MET A 167 -4.53 -0.43 18.10
CA MET A 167 -3.17 -0.83 18.53
C MET A 167 -2.72 -0.04 19.75
N VAL A 168 -2.96 1.27 19.80
CA VAL A 168 -2.65 2.10 20.99
C VAL A 168 -3.43 1.62 22.22
N GLN A 169 -4.72 1.38 22.09
CA GLN A 169 -5.55 0.87 23.21
C GLN A 169 -5.08 -0.49 23.70
N ARG A 170 -4.73 -1.40 22.77
CA ARG A 170 -4.19 -2.73 23.11
C ARG A 170 -2.83 -2.63 23.80
N ALA A 171 -1.94 -1.75 23.31
CA ALA A 171 -0.66 -1.51 23.95
C ALA A 171 -0.84 -1.04 25.41
N GLN A 172 -1.72 -0.06 25.64
CA GLN A 172 -2.03 0.41 27.00
C GLN A 172 -2.59 -0.69 27.89
N SER A 173 -3.50 -1.52 27.36
CA SER A 173 -4.08 -2.65 28.11
C SER A 173 -3.04 -3.71 28.47
N ASN A 174 -1.90 -3.75 27.76
CA ASN A 174 -0.76 -4.63 28.01
C ASN A 174 0.43 -3.90 28.65
N GLU A 175 0.19 -2.69 29.22
CA GLU A 175 1.19 -1.87 29.91
C GLU A 175 2.40 -1.47 29.03
N ALA A 176 2.23 -1.51 27.71
CA ALA A 176 3.24 -1.12 26.74
C ALA A 176 3.06 0.36 26.33
N GLU A 177 4.18 1.06 26.17
CA GLU A 177 4.24 2.37 25.54
C GLU A 177 4.14 2.25 24.01
N VAL A 178 3.84 3.33 23.30
CA VAL A 178 3.73 3.31 21.84
C VAL A 178 4.62 4.40 21.22
N LEU A 179 5.22 4.08 20.08
CA LEU A 179 5.89 5.01 19.20
C LEU A 179 5.43 4.73 17.76
N PHE A 180 5.09 5.77 17.02
CA PHE A 180 4.81 5.67 15.59
C PHE A 180 6.07 5.96 14.78
N LEU A 181 6.36 5.07 13.82
CA LEU A 181 7.48 5.19 12.89
C LEU A 181 6.97 5.31 11.47
N ALA A 182 7.03 6.52 10.92
CA ALA A 182 6.68 6.76 9.52
C ALA A 182 7.91 6.53 8.63
N LEU A 183 7.92 5.38 7.96
CA LEU A 183 8.94 5.03 6.98
C LEU A 183 8.81 5.92 5.73
N ALA A 184 9.91 6.12 5.03
CA ALA A 184 9.98 6.84 3.76
C ALA A 184 10.05 5.87 2.57
N ASN A 185 9.75 6.39 1.39
CA ASN A 185 9.95 5.74 0.10
C ASN A 185 10.66 6.69 -0.89
N THR A 186 10.86 6.22 -2.12
CA THR A 186 11.55 7.02 -3.15
C THR A 186 10.79 8.28 -3.53
N VAL A 187 9.44 8.26 -3.53
CA VAL A 187 8.59 9.42 -3.87
C VAL A 187 8.75 10.53 -2.84
N ASP A 188 8.88 10.18 -1.57
CA ASP A 188 9.13 11.14 -0.51
C ASP A 188 10.44 11.92 -0.71
N LEU A 189 11.36 11.34 -1.47
CA LEU A 189 12.65 11.94 -1.81
C LEU A 189 12.69 12.54 -3.23
N GLY A 190 11.53 12.79 -3.81
CA GLY A 190 11.38 13.48 -5.08
C GLY A 190 11.56 12.62 -6.33
N VAL A 191 11.54 11.28 -6.19
CA VAL A 191 11.47 10.39 -7.37
C VAL A 191 10.03 10.36 -7.84
N GLU A 192 9.82 10.82 -9.07
CA GLU A 192 8.52 10.72 -9.71
C GLU A 192 8.21 9.25 -10.01
N THR A 193 7.03 8.79 -9.61
CA THR A 193 6.52 7.46 -9.93
C THR A 193 5.13 7.56 -10.53
N GLU A 194 4.77 6.55 -11.31
CA GLU A 194 3.45 6.48 -11.91
C GLU A 194 2.36 6.18 -10.88
N GLY A 195 1.25 6.89 -10.97
CA GLY A 195 0.04 6.61 -10.24
C GLY A 195 -0.24 7.54 -9.06
N ALA A 196 -1.49 7.55 -8.63
CA ALA A 196 -1.92 8.32 -7.49
C ALA A 196 -1.59 7.59 -6.19
N HIS A 197 -0.57 8.08 -5.50
CA HIS A 197 -0.16 7.53 -4.21
C HIS A 197 -0.91 8.21 -3.08
N ALA A 198 -1.62 7.45 -2.25
CA ALA A 198 -2.25 7.98 -1.05
C ALA A 198 -1.33 7.91 0.19
N TRP A 199 -0.05 7.56 0.03
CA TRP A 199 0.89 7.50 1.15
C TRP A 199 1.00 8.78 1.96
N PRO A 200 0.99 9.98 1.36
CA PRO A 200 0.95 11.21 2.14
C PRO A 200 -0.24 11.27 3.08
N LEU A 201 -1.43 10.83 2.63
CA LEU A 201 -2.64 10.80 3.45
C LEU A 201 -2.50 9.79 4.61
N TYR A 202 -2.01 8.59 4.37
CA TYR A 202 -1.82 7.58 5.42
C TYR A 202 -0.77 8.01 6.44
N ARG A 203 0.29 8.71 6.01
CA ARG A 203 1.29 9.28 6.90
C ARG A 203 0.71 10.43 7.73
N GLU A 204 -0.09 11.31 7.12
CA GLU A 204 -0.83 12.37 7.82
C GLU A 204 -1.75 11.78 8.89
N VAL A 205 -2.47 10.71 8.57
CA VAL A 205 -3.33 9.99 9.53
C VAL A 205 -2.50 9.42 10.67
N MET A 206 -1.38 8.78 10.40
CA MET A 206 -0.49 8.25 11.44
C MET A 206 0.01 9.35 12.37
N GLU A 207 0.45 10.49 11.83
CA GLU A 207 0.92 11.64 12.60
C GLU A 207 -0.22 12.27 13.44
N ASP A 208 -1.42 12.37 12.87
CA ASP A 208 -2.59 12.89 13.58
C ASP A 208 -2.98 11.96 14.75
N ILE A 209 -3.00 10.64 14.53
CA ILE A 209 -3.25 9.66 15.60
C ILE A 209 -2.16 9.74 16.68
N ALA A 210 -0.89 9.89 16.31
CA ALA A 210 0.19 10.08 17.27
C ALA A 210 -0.04 11.34 18.11
N THR A 211 -0.38 12.46 17.47
CA THR A 211 -0.71 13.73 18.13
C THR A 211 -1.91 13.59 19.06
N GLN A 212 -2.99 12.99 18.58
CA GLN A 212 -4.21 12.79 19.36
C GLN A 212 -3.95 11.94 20.61
N THR A 213 -3.21 10.86 20.46
CA THR A 213 -2.89 9.91 21.54
C THR A 213 -1.77 10.40 22.45
N GLY A 214 -0.97 11.36 22.00
CA GLY A 214 0.25 11.81 22.68
C GLY A 214 1.43 10.84 22.54
N ALA A 215 1.33 9.86 21.65
CA ALA A 215 2.42 8.97 21.34
C ALA A 215 3.52 9.70 20.55
N PRO A 216 4.80 9.40 20.78
CA PRO A 216 5.88 9.91 19.94
C PRO A 216 5.69 9.50 18.47
N PHE A 217 6.04 10.44 17.58
CA PHE A 217 6.06 10.23 16.14
C PHE A 217 7.48 10.46 15.62
N VAL A 218 7.95 9.55 14.79
CA VAL A 218 9.28 9.61 14.14
C VAL A 218 9.09 9.47 12.65
N ALA A 219 9.37 10.54 11.90
CA ALA A 219 9.45 10.50 10.45
C ALA A 219 10.91 10.23 10.03
N VAL A 220 11.12 9.26 9.15
CA VAL A 220 12.45 8.87 8.66
C VAL A 220 12.90 9.73 7.48
N GLN A 221 11.96 10.29 6.72
CA GLN A 221 12.25 11.10 5.52
C GLN A 221 13.32 12.19 5.76
N PRO A 222 13.22 13.04 6.80
CA PRO A 222 14.23 14.09 7.02
C PRO A 222 15.65 13.55 7.25
N ALA A 223 15.77 12.36 7.86
CA ALA A 223 17.06 11.72 8.07
C ALA A 223 17.65 11.17 6.76
N PHE A 224 16.80 10.67 5.86
CA PHE A 224 17.21 10.24 4.53
C PHE A 224 17.69 11.42 3.70
N GLU A 225 16.96 12.54 3.69
CA GLU A 225 17.36 13.79 3.02
C GLU A 225 18.68 14.33 3.57
N ALA A 226 18.82 14.36 4.89
CA ALA A 226 20.03 14.84 5.56
C ALA A 226 21.26 13.95 5.33
N SER A 227 21.08 12.70 4.92
CA SER A 227 22.19 11.78 4.65
C SER A 227 23.06 12.20 3.47
N GLY A 228 22.51 12.97 2.52
CA GLY A 228 23.17 13.35 1.28
C GLY A 228 23.44 12.19 0.31
N LEU A 229 22.95 10.99 0.62
CA LEU A 229 23.09 9.82 -0.25
C LEU A 229 22.08 9.89 -1.42
N PRO A 230 22.44 9.45 -2.61
CA PRO A 230 21.49 9.33 -3.70
C PRO A 230 20.41 8.30 -3.37
N VAL A 231 19.18 8.54 -3.84
CA VAL A 231 18.00 7.68 -3.54
C VAL A 231 18.25 6.21 -3.88
N SER A 232 18.95 5.94 -4.98
CA SER A 232 19.35 4.58 -5.40
C SER A 232 20.29 3.85 -4.42
N LYS A 233 20.86 4.56 -3.43
CA LYS A 233 21.63 3.96 -2.33
C LYS A 233 20.82 3.78 -1.07
N LEU A 234 19.67 4.45 -0.95
CA LEU A 234 18.78 4.38 0.21
C LEU A 234 17.73 3.29 0.09
N PHE A 235 17.37 2.93 -1.14
CA PHE A 235 16.34 1.92 -1.44
C PHE A 235 16.84 0.87 -2.42
N ILE A 236 16.29 -0.34 -2.33
CA ILE A 236 16.49 -1.44 -3.30
C ILE A 236 15.43 -1.42 -4.40
N ASP A 237 14.27 -0.85 -4.12
CA ASP A 237 13.16 -0.59 -5.04
C ASP A 237 12.43 0.70 -4.59
N GLU A 238 11.15 0.86 -4.93
CA GLU A 238 10.41 2.09 -4.62
C GLU A 238 10.17 2.31 -3.12
N MET A 239 10.10 1.25 -2.30
CA MET A 239 9.67 1.33 -0.90
C MET A 239 10.54 0.58 0.10
N HIS A 240 11.35 -0.38 -0.35
CA HIS A 240 12.15 -1.20 0.56
C HIS A 240 13.53 -0.57 0.79
N PRO A 241 13.86 -0.22 2.04
CA PRO A 241 15.17 0.36 2.34
C PRO A 241 16.32 -0.61 2.01
N SER A 242 17.41 -0.06 1.48
CA SER A 242 18.67 -0.77 1.32
C SER A 242 19.38 -0.96 2.68
N PRO A 243 20.51 -1.69 2.77
CA PRO A 243 21.32 -1.71 3.99
C PRO A 243 21.67 -0.32 4.51
N ALA A 244 21.97 0.63 3.63
CA ALA A 244 22.23 2.03 4.02
C ALA A 244 20.97 2.72 4.55
N GLY A 245 19.82 2.50 3.92
CA GLY A 245 18.54 2.99 4.40
C GLY A 245 18.19 2.42 5.77
N HIS A 246 18.35 1.12 5.97
CA HIS A 246 18.18 0.49 7.28
C HIS A 246 19.10 1.06 8.36
N ALA A 247 20.35 1.35 8.03
CA ALA A 247 21.28 1.97 8.98
C ALA A 247 20.82 3.37 9.43
N ILE A 248 20.28 4.18 8.51
CA ILE A 248 19.72 5.50 8.84
C ILE A 248 18.47 5.37 9.71
N ILE A 249 17.56 4.43 9.40
CA ILE A 249 16.37 4.16 10.24
C ILE A 249 16.81 3.77 11.66
N ALA A 250 17.78 2.86 11.78
CA ALA A 250 18.30 2.43 13.07
C ALA A 250 18.91 3.60 13.87
N ALA A 251 19.71 4.45 13.23
CA ALA A 251 20.32 5.62 13.88
C ALA A 251 19.26 6.64 14.34
N THR A 252 18.22 6.86 13.52
CA THR A 252 17.10 7.76 13.84
C THR A 252 16.33 7.24 15.06
N LEU A 253 16.00 5.95 15.09
CA LEU A 253 15.33 5.33 16.22
C LEU A 253 16.23 5.30 17.47
N HIS A 254 17.52 5.00 17.32
CA HIS A 254 18.46 5.01 18.44
C HIS A 254 18.45 6.37 19.14
N SER A 255 18.63 7.46 18.37
CA SER A 255 18.60 8.81 18.93
C SER A 255 17.30 9.13 19.69
N ARG A 256 16.15 8.62 19.19
CA ARG A 256 14.84 8.82 19.83
C ARG A 256 14.64 7.98 21.08
N LEU A 257 15.28 6.82 21.15
CA LEU A 257 15.10 5.81 22.20
C LEU A 257 16.23 5.81 23.23
N GLU A 258 17.26 6.60 23.07
CA GLU A 258 18.42 6.60 23.97
C GLU A 258 18.04 6.83 25.44
N ASP A 259 17.23 7.84 25.72
CA ASP A 259 16.78 8.13 27.08
C ASP A 259 15.75 7.12 27.58
N TRP A 260 14.88 6.66 26.67
CA TRP A 260 13.97 5.55 26.97
C TRP A 260 14.76 4.30 27.37
N ALA A 261 15.84 3.97 26.67
CA ALA A 261 16.70 2.81 26.98
C ALA A 261 17.36 2.93 28.37
N LYS A 262 17.62 4.17 28.83
CA LYS A 262 18.16 4.47 30.18
C LYS A 262 17.09 4.43 31.28
N GLY A 263 15.83 4.19 30.96
CA GLY A 263 14.74 4.04 31.93
C GLY A 263 13.72 5.18 31.92
N GLU A 264 13.87 6.19 31.10
CA GLU A 264 12.85 7.22 30.92
C GLU A 264 11.58 6.63 30.29
N ARG A 265 10.46 7.32 30.47
CA ARG A 265 9.17 6.92 29.94
C ARG A 265 8.64 7.96 28.96
N PHE A 266 7.93 7.51 27.95
CA PHE A 266 7.15 8.43 27.12
C PHE A 266 5.95 8.97 27.90
N PRO A 267 5.37 10.12 27.47
CA PRO A 267 4.15 10.63 28.07
C PRO A 267 3.03 9.59 28.06
N LEU A 268 2.16 9.65 29.08
CA LEU A 268 0.99 8.78 29.14
C LEU A 268 0.08 9.05 27.93
N LEU A 269 -0.34 7.96 27.29
CA LEU A 269 -1.19 8.02 26.12
C LEU A 269 -2.61 8.47 26.51
N LYS A 270 -3.25 9.26 25.65
CA LYS A 270 -4.64 9.67 25.76
C LYS A 270 -5.51 8.72 24.95
N THR A 271 -6.52 8.11 25.57
CA THR A 271 -7.41 7.15 24.90
C THR A 271 -8.73 7.75 24.42
N ASN A 272 -9.17 8.87 25.02
CA ASN A 272 -10.43 9.54 24.69
C ASN A 272 -10.17 10.66 23.68
N THR A 273 -9.80 10.32 22.47
CA THR A 273 -9.65 11.28 21.38
C THR A 273 -10.89 11.25 20.49
N PRO A 274 -11.43 12.42 20.09
CA PRO A 274 -12.57 12.47 19.19
C PRO A 274 -12.20 11.78 17.86
N ALA A 275 -13.10 10.95 17.36
CA ALA A 275 -12.93 10.35 16.05
C ALA A 275 -12.96 11.46 14.99
N ARG A 276 -11.85 11.61 14.27
CA ARG A 276 -11.79 12.39 13.03
C ARG A 276 -11.95 11.42 11.87
N THR A 277 -12.66 11.83 10.85
CA THR A 277 -12.75 11.12 9.57
C THR A 277 -11.87 11.83 8.55
N TRP A 278 -11.29 11.05 7.65
CA TRP A 278 -10.51 11.55 6.53
C TRP A 278 -11.23 11.20 5.24
N ASP A 279 -11.26 12.17 4.31
CA ASP A 279 -11.77 11.93 2.97
C ASP A 279 -10.70 11.21 2.16
N ASP A 280 -10.95 9.93 1.82
CA ASP A 280 -10.11 9.20 0.88
C ASP A 280 -10.68 9.42 -0.54
N PRO A 281 -9.94 10.07 -1.44
CA PRO A 281 -10.39 10.29 -2.82
C PRO A 281 -10.58 8.97 -3.59
N PHE A 282 -10.14 7.86 -3.03
CA PHE A 282 -10.26 6.52 -3.60
C PHE A 282 -11.16 5.60 -2.75
N ALA A 283 -11.95 6.16 -1.83
CA ALA A 283 -12.89 5.38 -1.03
C ALA A 283 -13.89 4.62 -1.91
N ARG A 284 -14.28 3.45 -1.43
CA ARG A 284 -15.18 2.52 -2.13
C ARG A 284 -16.56 3.15 -2.34
N GLY A 285 -16.98 3.29 -3.59
CA GLY A 285 -18.38 3.49 -3.96
C GLY A 285 -18.90 4.91 -3.95
N GLU A 286 -18.12 5.90 -3.64
CA GLU A 286 -18.48 7.30 -3.88
C GLU A 286 -17.72 7.84 -5.08
N ALA A 287 -18.40 7.92 -6.22
CA ALA A 287 -18.05 8.97 -7.16
C ALA A 287 -18.06 10.29 -6.36
N PRO A 288 -17.02 11.14 -6.46
CA PRO A 288 -16.95 12.35 -5.67
C PRO A 288 -18.25 13.15 -5.85
N GLN A 289 -19.01 13.27 -4.75
CA GLN A 289 -20.19 14.13 -4.75
C GLN A 289 -19.71 15.56 -4.99
N SER A 290 -20.26 16.18 -5.99
CA SER A 290 -20.03 17.58 -6.33
C SER A 290 -20.49 18.47 -5.17
N GLY A 291 -19.56 18.86 -4.29
CA GLY A 291 -19.85 19.75 -3.18
C GLY A 291 -18.63 20.21 -2.40
N SER A 292 -18.19 21.40 -2.73
CA SER A 292 -17.23 22.27 -2.02
C SER A 292 -15.75 21.88 -2.03
N GLY A 293 -15.01 22.40 -2.98
CA GLY A 293 -13.59 22.80 -2.78
C GLY A 293 -12.51 21.83 -3.25
N THR A 294 -12.82 20.62 -3.68
CA THR A 294 -11.87 19.74 -4.39
C THR A 294 -12.10 19.84 -5.89
N ALA A 295 -11.06 20.09 -6.64
CA ALA A 295 -11.15 20.20 -8.09
C ALA A 295 -11.76 18.91 -8.68
N ALA A 296 -12.89 19.04 -9.39
CA ALA A 296 -13.62 17.94 -9.99
C ALA A 296 -12.70 17.05 -10.84
N LEU A 297 -12.86 15.72 -10.71
CA LEU A 297 -12.21 14.77 -11.63
C LEU A 297 -12.70 15.08 -13.04
N VAL A 298 -11.77 15.25 -13.96
CA VAL A 298 -12.07 15.35 -15.38
C VAL A 298 -12.27 13.92 -15.90
N THR A 299 -13.41 13.65 -16.50
CA THR A 299 -13.67 12.37 -17.16
C THR A 299 -13.48 12.48 -18.67
N LEU A 300 -12.99 11.42 -19.26
CA LEU A 300 -12.97 11.20 -20.70
C LEU A 300 -14.01 10.13 -21.02
N SER A 301 -14.98 10.45 -21.88
CA SER A 301 -16.00 9.49 -22.29
C SER A 301 -16.24 9.51 -23.79
N GLY A 302 -16.59 8.35 -24.32
CA GLY A 302 -16.78 8.21 -25.75
C GLY A 302 -17.21 6.80 -26.15
N SER A 303 -16.98 6.47 -27.41
CA SER A 303 -17.28 5.15 -27.98
C SER A 303 -16.09 4.61 -28.79
N VAL A 304 -16.00 3.28 -28.81
CA VAL A 304 -15.02 2.54 -29.64
C VAL A 304 -15.77 1.75 -30.68
N ILE A 305 -15.41 1.94 -31.97
CA ILE A 305 -15.97 1.22 -33.10
C ILE A 305 -14.91 0.28 -33.67
N GLY A 306 -15.34 -0.94 -34.03
CA GLY A 306 -14.47 -1.92 -34.68
C GLY A 306 -13.67 -2.80 -33.73
N ALA A 307 -13.91 -2.70 -32.42
CA ALA A 307 -13.36 -3.66 -31.48
C ALA A 307 -13.97 -5.05 -31.71
N PRO A 308 -13.16 -6.11 -31.78
CA PRO A 308 -13.68 -7.47 -31.92
C PRO A 308 -14.51 -7.89 -30.71
N ALA A 309 -15.65 -8.55 -30.95
CA ALA A 309 -16.51 -9.02 -29.87
C ALA A 309 -15.79 -10.04 -28.97
N GLY A 310 -15.88 -9.84 -27.66
CA GLY A 310 -15.34 -10.77 -26.66
C GLY A 310 -13.81 -10.67 -26.44
N ILE A 311 -13.16 -9.69 -27.04
CA ILE A 311 -11.76 -9.38 -26.74
C ILE A 311 -11.71 -8.18 -25.78
N PRO A 312 -11.14 -8.31 -24.58
CA PRO A 312 -10.93 -7.17 -23.70
C PRO A 312 -10.01 -6.14 -24.36
N LEU A 313 -10.23 -4.88 -24.03
CA LEU A 313 -9.36 -3.81 -24.49
C LEU A 313 -8.91 -2.92 -23.33
N GLN A 314 -7.72 -2.39 -23.44
CA GLN A 314 -7.19 -1.36 -22.54
C GLN A 314 -7.01 -0.07 -23.30
N ILE A 315 -7.45 1.04 -22.68
CA ILE A 315 -7.25 2.39 -23.19
C ILE A 315 -6.25 3.10 -22.28
N ASP A 316 -5.11 3.49 -22.85
CA ASP A 316 -4.10 4.29 -22.17
C ASP A 316 -4.12 5.73 -22.71
N LEU A 317 -4.00 6.70 -21.81
CA LEU A 317 -3.83 8.11 -22.13
C LEU A 317 -2.37 8.50 -21.98
N ILE A 318 -1.76 9.00 -23.04
CA ILE A 318 -0.33 9.29 -23.11
C ILE A 318 -0.13 10.82 -23.13
N ASP A 319 0.57 11.36 -22.13
CA ASP A 319 0.98 12.77 -22.12
C ASP A 319 2.00 13.03 -23.24
N LEU A 320 1.63 13.88 -24.16
CA LEU A 320 2.49 14.17 -25.33
C LEU A 320 3.55 15.22 -25.04
N ASP A 321 3.40 15.99 -23.99
CA ASP A 321 4.36 16.99 -23.58
C ASP A 321 5.49 16.31 -22.78
N GLU A 322 5.20 15.33 -21.92
CA GLU A 322 6.20 14.48 -21.27
C GLU A 322 6.92 13.54 -22.24
N LYS A 323 6.19 12.92 -23.18
CA LYS A 323 6.80 12.07 -24.22
C LYS A 323 7.88 12.81 -25.03
N ARG A 324 7.75 14.13 -25.16
CA ARG A 324 8.75 14.98 -25.84
C ARG A 324 9.95 15.33 -24.96
N SER A 325 9.74 15.44 -23.64
CA SER A 325 10.80 15.80 -22.69
C SER A 325 11.75 14.64 -22.38
N GLY A 326 11.30 13.39 -22.58
CA GLY A 326 12.10 12.18 -22.33
C GLY A 326 12.41 11.92 -20.85
N THR A 327 11.70 12.57 -19.93
CA THR A 327 12.02 12.59 -18.48
C THR A 327 11.07 11.81 -17.60
N GLY A 328 10.05 11.10 -18.13
CA GLY A 328 9.11 10.36 -17.31
C GLY A 328 8.31 9.30 -18.07
N ASN A 329 7.42 8.60 -17.39
CA ASN A 329 6.43 7.78 -18.04
C ASN A 329 5.29 8.67 -18.55
N PRO A 330 5.07 8.72 -19.86
CA PRO A 330 4.07 9.62 -20.46
C PRO A 330 2.62 9.17 -20.21
N MET A 331 2.35 8.07 -19.48
CA MET A 331 1.00 7.58 -19.25
C MET A 331 0.31 8.36 -18.13
N VAL A 332 -0.80 9.04 -18.45
CA VAL A 332 -1.58 9.89 -17.54
C VAL A 332 -2.96 9.34 -17.21
N GLY A 333 -3.30 8.18 -17.72
CA GLY A 333 -4.52 7.45 -17.42
C GLY A 333 -4.56 6.11 -18.12
N SER A 334 -5.22 5.13 -17.51
CA SER A 334 -5.42 3.81 -18.07
C SER A 334 -6.74 3.22 -17.59
N ALA A 335 -7.46 2.54 -18.47
CA ALA A 335 -8.67 1.79 -18.10
C ALA A 335 -8.81 0.56 -18.98
N ARG A 336 -9.27 -0.56 -18.37
CA ARG A 336 -9.55 -1.82 -19.06
C ARG A 336 -11.04 -2.07 -19.12
N PHE A 337 -11.47 -2.63 -20.22
CA PHE A 337 -12.86 -2.92 -20.51
C PHE A 337 -12.99 -4.34 -21.08
N ASP A 338 -13.88 -5.15 -20.52
CA ASP A 338 -14.12 -6.52 -21.00
C ASP A 338 -14.91 -6.53 -22.31
N HIS A 339 -15.72 -5.49 -22.53
CA HIS A 339 -16.46 -5.24 -23.79
C HIS A 339 -16.86 -3.79 -23.83
N VAL A 340 -16.59 -3.09 -24.94
CA VAL A 340 -16.85 -1.64 -25.02
C VAL A 340 -17.39 -1.19 -26.36
N ASP A 341 -18.65 -0.79 -26.36
CA ASP A 341 -19.20 0.15 -27.33
C ASP A 341 -19.08 1.61 -26.84
N GLN A 342 -19.11 1.82 -25.51
CA GLN A 342 -18.96 3.12 -24.87
C GLN A 342 -18.02 3.00 -23.68
N PHE A 343 -17.19 4.00 -23.45
CA PHE A 343 -16.26 4.05 -22.34
C PHE A 343 -16.38 5.35 -21.55
N GLU A 344 -16.09 5.27 -20.27
CA GLU A 344 -15.86 6.42 -19.40
C GLU A 344 -14.68 6.08 -18.48
N MET A 345 -13.72 7.00 -18.40
CA MET A 345 -12.50 6.83 -17.61
C MET A 345 -12.02 8.17 -17.05
N PRO A 346 -11.21 8.20 -15.98
CA PRO A 346 -10.52 9.40 -15.55
C PRO A 346 -9.62 9.96 -16.67
N GLY A 347 -9.67 11.27 -16.89
CA GLY A 347 -8.86 11.97 -17.87
C GLY A 347 -7.88 12.96 -17.23
N PRO A 348 -6.83 13.38 -17.95
CA PRO A 348 -5.92 14.42 -17.48
C PRO A 348 -6.66 15.76 -17.38
N ARG A 349 -6.30 16.58 -16.38
CA ARG A 349 -6.92 17.89 -16.19
C ARG A 349 -6.48 18.93 -17.20
N THR A 350 -5.21 18.90 -17.54
CA THR A 350 -4.58 19.86 -18.45
C THR A 350 -3.53 19.15 -19.30
N GLY A 351 -3.11 19.80 -20.37
CA GLY A 351 -2.08 19.26 -21.26
C GLY A 351 -2.65 18.60 -22.51
N ARG A 352 -1.76 18.13 -23.36
CA ARG A 352 -2.12 17.40 -24.59
C ARG A 352 -1.84 15.93 -24.39
N PHE A 353 -2.80 15.09 -24.70
CA PHE A 353 -2.63 13.65 -24.59
C PHE A 353 -3.06 12.93 -25.86
N GLY A 354 -2.45 11.79 -26.10
CA GLY A 354 -2.84 10.82 -27.11
C GLY A 354 -3.57 9.64 -26.47
N ILE A 355 -4.21 8.85 -27.32
CA ILE A 355 -4.87 7.60 -26.90
C ILE A 355 -4.10 6.43 -27.47
N ARG A 356 -3.87 5.39 -26.67
CA ARG A 356 -3.35 4.11 -27.12
C ARG A 356 -4.30 3.01 -26.68
N ILE A 357 -4.61 2.08 -27.57
CA ILE A 357 -5.50 0.95 -27.30
C ILE A 357 -4.75 -0.35 -27.53
N TYR A 358 -4.89 -1.26 -26.58
CA TYR A 358 -4.43 -2.64 -26.65
C TYR A 358 -5.63 -3.56 -26.74
N LEU A 359 -5.66 -4.44 -27.75
CA LEU A 359 -6.60 -5.54 -27.80
C LEU A 359 -5.96 -6.76 -27.16
N ASP A 360 -6.33 -7.02 -25.93
CA ASP A 360 -5.79 -8.10 -25.09
C ASP A 360 -6.46 -9.44 -25.45
N LYS A 361 -5.92 -10.13 -26.44
CA LYS A 361 -6.48 -11.39 -26.96
C LYS A 361 -6.31 -12.55 -25.97
N GLU A 362 -5.28 -12.52 -25.17
CA GLU A 362 -4.91 -13.59 -24.24
C GLU A 362 -5.48 -13.37 -22.85
N GLY A 363 -5.98 -12.19 -22.58
CA GLY A 363 -6.60 -11.82 -21.31
C GLY A 363 -5.59 -11.63 -20.16
N ASP A 364 -4.30 -11.46 -20.50
CA ASP A 364 -3.20 -11.34 -19.53
C ASP A 364 -2.71 -9.90 -19.31
N GLY A 365 -3.35 -8.92 -19.95
CA GLY A 365 -2.98 -7.50 -19.96
C GLY A 365 -2.09 -7.15 -21.16
N PRO A 366 -1.78 -5.85 -21.36
CA PRO A 366 -0.96 -5.42 -22.49
C PRO A 366 0.37 -6.16 -22.56
N SER A 367 0.61 -6.84 -23.65
CA SER A 367 1.76 -7.71 -23.91
C SER A 367 2.32 -7.49 -25.31
N ASP A 368 3.52 -8.01 -25.59
CA ASP A 368 4.15 -7.94 -26.92
C ASP A 368 3.36 -8.68 -28.01
N GLY A 369 2.39 -9.55 -27.63
CA GLY A 369 1.50 -10.29 -28.54
C GLY A 369 0.24 -9.56 -28.95
N ASP A 370 -0.09 -8.44 -28.29
CA ASP A 370 -1.31 -7.72 -28.50
C ASP A 370 -1.32 -6.83 -29.75
N THR A 371 -2.53 -6.60 -30.27
CA THR A 371 -2.71 -5.59 -31.31
C THR A 371 -2.79 -4.22 -30.66
N VAL A 372 -1.88 -3.33 -31.02
CA VAL A 372 -1.79 -1.97 -30.46
C VAL A 372 -2.18 -0.94 -31.50
N TYR A 373 -3.08 -0.02 -31.12
CA TYR A 373 -3.43 1.18 -31.89
C TYR A 373 -2.91 2.41 -31.12
N ASP A 374 -2.03 3.19 -31.75
CA ASP A 374 -1.45 4.41 -31.14
C ASP A 374 -1.96 5.65 -31.89
N PHE A 375 -2.81 6.43 -31.22
CA PHE A 375 -3.40 7.67 -31.75
C PHE A 375 -2.67 8.92 -31.20
N SER A 376 -1.41 8.80 -30.83
CA SER A 376 -0.62 9.95 -30.33
C SER A 376 -0.46 11.09 -31.35
N ASP A 377 -0.66 10.81 -32.64
CA ASP A 377 -0.61 11.81 -33.68
C ASP A 377 -1.90 12.65 -33.79
N THR A 378 -2.96 12.25 -33.09
CA THR A 378 -4.23 12.99 -33.01
C THR A 378 -4.47 13.45 -31.57
N PRO A 379 -3.77 14.48 -31.09
CA PRO A 379 -3.80 14.90 -29.71
C PRO A 379 -5.14 15.50 -29.30
N ILE A 380 -5.59 15.12 -28.11
CA ILE A 380 -6.72 15.72 -27.42
C ILE A 380 -6.20 16.75 -26.41
N GLN A 381 -6.81 17.94 -26.36
CA GLN A 381 -6.46 19.00 -25.44
C GLN A 381 -7.36 18.93 -24.20
N ALA A 382 -6.77 18.71 -23.03
CA ALA A 382 -7.46 18.81 -21.74
C ALA A 382 -7.43 20.27 -21.24
N THR A 383 -8.60 20.80 -20.86
CA THR A 383 -8.79 22.21 -20.46
C THR A 383 -9.39 22.37 -19.07
N GLY A 384 -9.35 21.34 -18.24
CA GLY A 384 -9.91 21.35 -16.88
C GLY A 384 -11.38 20.95 -16.78
N THR A 385 -12.00 20.59 -17.91
CA THR A 385 -13.38 20.11 -17.98
C THR A 385 -13.43 18.69 -18.53
N SER A 386 -14.48 17.94 -18.18
CA SER A 386 -14.71 16.60 -18.75
C SER A 386 -14.85 16.66 -20.26
N ILE A 387 -14.27 15.69 -20.92
CA ILE A 387 -14.25 15.56 -22.39
C ILE A 387 -15.22 14.44 -22.73
N THR A 388 -16.24 14.76 -23.50
CA THR A 388 -17.28 13.82 -23.93
C THR A 388 -17.32 13.70 -25.45
N GLY A 389 -17.89 12.60 -25.94
CA GLY A 389 -18.07 12.40 -27.37
C GLY A 389 -16.80 12.00 -28.11
N VAL A 390 -15.82 11.40 -27.44
CA VAL A 390 -14.64 10.85 -28.11
C VAL A 390 -15.06 9.61 -28.90
N LEU A 391 -14.86 9.66 -30.21
CA LEU A 391 -15.08 8.53 -31.11
C LEU A 391 -13.75 7.93 -31.52
N ILE A 392 -13.51 6.70 -31.15
CA ILE A 392 -12.34 5.94 -31.56
C ILE A 392 -12.78 4.88 -32.57
N ASN A 393 -12.23 4.90 -33.75
CA ASN A 393 -12.53 3.92 -34.77
C ASN A 393 -11.28 3.10 -35.12
N LEU A 394 -11.30 1.84 -34.72
CA LEU A 394 -10.18 0.91 -34.92
C LEU A 394 -10.07 0.43 -36.39
N GLN A 395 -11.15 0.53 -37.18
CA GLN A 395 -11.13 0.12 -38.59
C GLN A 395 -10.50 1.18 -39.50
N THR A 396 -10.71 2.46 -39.17
CA THR A 396 -10.15 3.59 -39.91
C THR A 396 -8.93 4.19 -39.19
N GLU A 397 -8.54 3.63 -38.05
CA GLU A 397 -7.46 4.12 -37.22
C GLU A 397 -7.56 5.63 -36.96
N SER A 398 -8.71 6.08 -36.47
CA SER A 398 -8.98 7.50 -36.23
C SER A 398 -9.60 7.78 -34.89
N VAL A 399 -9.32 8.96 -34.33
CA VAL A 399 -9.94 9.51 -33.13
C VAL A 399 -10.56 10.86 -33.49
N GLU A 400 -11.84 11.05 -33.16
CA GLU A 400 -12.59 12.26 -33.37
C GLU A 400 -13.28 12.71 -32.07
N LEU A 401 -13.42 14.04 -31.90
CA LEU A 401 -14.28 14.64 -30.85
C LEU A 401 -15.59 15.07 -31.50
N ARG A 402 -16.73 14.61 -30.97
CA ARG A 402 -18.08 14.93 -31.46
C ARG A 402 -18.87 15.77 -30.46
#